data_c4e485ec83e8a77f86822f4528b7baf9
#
_entry.id   c4e485ec83e8a77f86822f4528b7baf9
#
_cell.length_a   1.000
_cell.length_b   1.000
_cell.length_c   1.000
_cell.angle_alpha   90.00
_cell.angle_beta   90.00
_cell.angle_gamma   90.00
#
_symmetry.space_group_name_H-M   'P 1'
#
loop_
_entity.id
_entity.type
_entity.pdbx_description
1 polymer ?
#
loop_
_entity_poly.entity_id
_entity_poly.type
_entity_poly.pdbx_seq_one_letter_code
_entity_poly.pdbx_strand_id
1 'polypeptide(L)'
;MKFYEIDNALKEAVTAAEKPVRVKIEIQVGGHFESVFQQDILEAYFFGLKETAGGTTARGELLLDNPQGIYSYSSVGAGTQVKVSFSLGDGLPNFHRFNFYIDDNGIQDIRGAGRKRYVSIGLRDLSAKLKKTDEARDWSSPAVFTYSAVCDKTQPEKSLVHGIAQRAGLSAADIDCSTIPVTLPYVRLRRNIWSELSSLATAYRCHLECPTEKPLVFAHSPYQTEPLTDNEYSHTFTGQDIFYLRKTARAEMYRNSVRLKFNMPVSLDKQEIWRYDEPPVFYDEFLQPHYPFKYPLEREIEASKYEAKYKVKDTDGKERNVIFADEIDTQEEAENRLDYDGGAFSYSHYDTTTHHDRAILTLRKENDGDIYQAAIFGRPIVLDLNRSCFLRDSEAVNQFGTVALNVTGSYFSDYEIDGKPQYEDWVIRELAERIQNKREITIKTHKALFHARVGAKVKIAMSNEELAGTINAFSLRYRKDKAFISTFRLTEAEVNNEEQNQQAGGNNDE
;
A
#
# COMPACT_ATOMS: atom_id res chain seq x y z
N MET A 1 -5.01 17.33 -2.42
CA MET A 1 -5.88 16.70 -1.39
C MET A 1 -6.34 17.78 -0.43
N LYS A 2 -7.62 17.78 -0.05
CA LYS A 2 -8.20 18.79 0.87
C LYS A 2 -8.36 18.23 2.28
N PHE A 3 -8.62 19.11 3.25
CA PHE A 3 -9.05 18.72 4.59
C PHE A 3 -10.36 17.92 4.51
N TYR A 4 -10.65 17.14 5.55
CA TYR A 4 -11.95 16.49 5.65
C TYR A 4 -13.05 17.55 5.77
N GLU A 5 -14.19 17.28 5.16
CA GLU A 5 -15.35 18.14 5.27
C GLU A 5 -15.89 18.12 6.69
N ILE A 6 -16.25 19.27 7.19
CA ILE A 6 -16.88 19.46 8.49
C ILE A 6 -18.13 20.34 8.32
N ASP A 7 -19.07 20.18 9.23
CA ASP A 7 -20.26 21.01 9.27
C ASP A 7 -19.93 22.51 9.26
N ASN A 8 -20.74 23.34 8.60
CA ASN A 8 -20.48 24.75 8.44
C ASN A 8 -20.39 25.48 9.79
N ALA A 9 -21.28 25.15 10.78
CA ALA A 9 -21.22 25.74 12.10
C ALA A 9 -19.91 25.39 12.83
N LEU A 10 -19.40 24.17 12.61
CA LEU A 10 -18.12 23.74 13.16
C LEU A 10 -16.95 24.43 12.45
N LYS A 11 -17.06 24.64 11.13
CA LYS A 11 -16.06 25.36 10.33
C LYS A 11 -15.91 26.82 10.77
N GLU A 12 -17.01 27.50 10.98
CA GLU A 12 -17.03 28.87 11.53
C GLU A 12 -16.40 28.91 12.92
N ALA A 13 -16.77 27.98 13.80
CA ALA A 13 -16.22 27.90 15.14
C ALA A 13 -14.70 27.60 15.18
N VAL A 14 -14.20 26.76 14.28
CA VAL A 14 -12.75 26.51 14.11
C VAL A 14 -12.01 27.79 13.71
N THR A 15 -12.64 28.59 12.86
CA THR A 15 -12.06 29.86 12.37
C THR A 15 -12.05 30.92 13.47
N ALA A 16 -13.09 31.01 14.30
CA ALA A 16 -13.27 32.02 15.35
C ALA A 16 -12.33 31.86 16.57
N ALA A 17 -11.64 30.71 16.70
CA ALA A 17 -10.56 30.43 17.68
C ALA A 17 -10.89 30.58 19.19
N GLU A 18 -12.14 30.85 19.58
CA GLU A 18 -12.48 31.22 20.97
C GLU A 18 -13.12 30.09 21.79
N LYS A 19 -13.48 28.97 21.16
CA LYS A 19 -14.22 27.92 21.87
C LYS A 19 -13.31 26.81 22.37
N PRO A 20 -13.49 26.29 23.58
CA PRO A 20 -12.70 25.19 24.10
C PRO A 20 -12.95 23.93 23.28
N VAL A 21 -11.87 23.28 22.92
CA VAL A 21 -11.95 21.97 22.26
C VAL A 21 -12.36 20.89 23.23
N ARG A 22 -13.32 20.07 22.85
CA ARG A 22 -13.71 18.87 23.57
C ARG A 22 -13.31 17.64 22.76
N VAL A 23 -12.84 16.62 23.46
CA VAL A 23 -12.47 15.32 22.87
C VAL A 23 -13.43 14.27 23.42
N LYS A 24 -14.21 13.66 22.56
CA LYS A 24 -15.07 12.52 22.90
C LYS A 24 -14.32 11.24 22.54
N ILE A 25 -14.14 10.37 23.50
CA ILE A 25 -13.51 9.06 23.34
C ILE A 25 -14.55 7.99 23.67
N GLU A 26 -14.72 7.03 22.77
CA GLU A 26 -15.64 5.91 22.93
C GLU A 26 -14.84 4.63 22.75
N ILE A 27 -14.86 3.76 23.74
CA ILE A 27 -14.14 2.48 23.76
C ILE A 27 -15.15 1.35 23.61
N GLN A 28 -14.88 0.37 22.76
CA GLN A 28 -15.76 -0.77 22.59
C GLN A 28 -15.57 -1.76 23.76
N VAL A 29 -16.63 -2.00 24.51
CA VAL A 29 -16.66 -2.94 25.62
C VAL A 29 -17.85 -3.88 25.42
N GLY A 30 -17.61 -5.20 25.40
CA GLY A 30 -18.69 -6.19 25.26
C GLY A 30 -19.55 -6.03 23.99
N GLY A 31 -18.98 -5.48 22.91
CA GLY A 31 -19.70 -5.22 21.64
C GLY A 31 -20.38 -3.86 21.53
N HIS A 32 -20.41 -3.06 22.59
CA HIS A 32 -20.99 -1.72 22.62
C HIS A 32 -19.92 -0.66 22.83
N PHE A 33 -20.17 0.58 22.34
CA PHE A 33 -19.28 1.71 22.58
C PHE A 33 -19.69 2.43 23.87
N GLU A 34 -18.76 2.52 24.79
CA GLU A 34 -18.90 3.27 26.05
C GLU A 34 -18.06 4.55 25.97
N SER A 35 -18.67 5.68 26.35
CA SER A 35 -17.97 6.97 26.38
C SER A 35 -17.09 7.08 27.62
N VAL A 36 -15.84 7.48 27.42
CA VAL A 36 -14.96 7.94 28.51
C VAL A 36 -15.48 9.27 29.03
N PHE A 37 -15.58 9.43 30.35
CA PHE A 37 -16.00 10.70 30.93
C PHE A 37 -15.00 11.81 30.59
N GLN A 38 -15.50 12.95 30.13
CA GLN A 38 -14.65 14.08 29.70
C GLN A 38 -13.70 14.53 30.82
N GLN A 39 -14.16 14.47 32.06
CA GLN A 39 -13.37 14.83 33.24
C GLN A 39 -12.19 13.92 33.52
N ASP A 40 -12.25 12.67 33.02
CA ASP A 40 -11.21 11.67 33.21
C ASP A 40 -10.11 11.77 32.13
N ILE A 41 -10.35 12.49 31.03
CA ILE A 41 -9.36 12.68 29.97
C ILE A 41 -8.37 13.77 30.42
N LEU A 42 -7.19 13.36 30.84
CA LEU A 42 -6.11 14.28 31.24
C LEU A 42 -5.31 14.79 30.05
N GLU A 43 -4.97 13.91 29.14
CA GLU A 43 -4.26 14.23 27.91
C GLU A 43 -4.70 13.29 26.78
N ALA A 44 -4.82 13.84 25.58
CA ALA A 44 -4.98 13.07 24.35
C ALA A 44 -4.04 13.65 23.29
N TYR A 45 -3.24 12.79 22.70
CA TYR A 45 -2.28 13.14 21.66
C TYR A 45 -2.53 12.25 20.45
N PHE A 46 -2.72 12.86 19.29
CA PHE A 46 -2.93 12.15 18.03
C PHE A 46 -1.91 12.64 16.99
N PHE A 47 -1.41 11.72 16.21
CA PHE A 47 -0.36 11.99 15.24
C PHE A 47 -0.63 11.24 13.94
N GLY A 48 -0.61 11.95 12.81
CA GLY A 48 -0.66 11.39 11.47
C GLY A 48 0.63 11.67 10.72
N LEU A 49 1.14 10.69 10.00
CA LEU A 49 2.42 10.75 9.28
C LEU A 49 2.32 10.06 7.93
N LYS A 50 2.84 10.71 6.88
CA LYS A 50 3.15 10.05 5.61
C LYS A 50 4.40 9.21 5.79
N GLU A 51 4.29 7.91 5.58
CA GLU A 51 5.44 6.99 5.59
C GLU A 51 6.24 7.11 4.30
N THR A 52 7.53 6.81 4.36
CA THR A 52 8.43 6.82 3.20
C THR A 52 7.98 5.84 2.11
N ALA A 53 7.30 4.77 2.50
CA ALA A 53 6.78 3.74 1.60
C ALA A 53 5.43 4.08 0.94
N GLY A 54 4.94 5.31 1.02
CA GLY A 54 3.76 5.78 0.30
C GLY A 54 2.43 5.74 1.05
N GLY A 55 2.36 5.13 2.22
CA GLY A 55 1.15 5.09 3.06
C GLY A 55 1.12 6.20 4.12
N THR A 56 -0.07 6.53 4.58
CA THR A 56 -0.29 7.41 5.73
C THR A 56 -0.80 6.61 6.91
N THR A 57 -0.16 6.74 8.06
CA THR A 57 -0.54 6.06 9.30
C THR A 57 -0.92 7.07 10.36
N ALA A 58 -1.83 6.68 11.25
CA ALA A 58 -2.17 7.46 12.42
C ALA A 58 -1.96 6.65 13.71
N ARG A 59 -1.62 7.35 14.77
CA ARG A 59 -1.49 6.80 16.12
C ARG A 59 -1.99 7.80 17.16
N GLY A 60 -2.35 7.31 18.32
CA GLY A 60 -2.77 8.14 19.43
C GLY A 60 -2.24 7.62 20.75
N GLU A 61 -2.28 8.49 21.73
CA GLU A 61 -1.99 8.17 23.12
C GLU A 61 -2.97 8.92 24.00
N LEU A 62 -3.58 8.22 24.92
CA LEU A 62 -4.52 8.76 25.89
C LEU A 62 -3.96 8.59 27.29
N LEU A 63 -4.05 9.62 28.09
CA LEU A 63 -3.82 9.55 29.54
C LEU A 63 -5.14 9.84 30.24
N LEU A 64 -5.65 8.85 30.96
CA LEU A 64 -6.92 8.92 31.68
C LEU A 64 -6.69 8.89 33.18
N ASP A 65 -7.47 9.68 33.94
CA ASP A 65 -7.62 9.53 35.37
C ASP A 65 -8.48 8.28 35.64
N ASN A 66 -7.99 7.38 36.47
CA ASN A 66 -8.65 6.08 36.68
C ASN A 66 -8.75 5.72 38.18
N PRO A 67 -9.32 6.61 39.02
CA PRO A 67 -9.35 6.40 40.47
C PRO A 67 -10.10 5.13 40.88
N GLN A 68 -11.12 4.75 40.09
CA GLN A 68 -11.98 3.59 40.39
C GLN A 68 -11.55 2.30 39.65
N GLY A 69 -10.51 2.37 38.83
CA GLY A 69 -10.05 1.21 38.06
C GLY A 69 -10.97 0.80 36.90
N ILE A 70 -11.86 1.70 36.43
CA ILE A 70 -12.85 1.43 35.37
C ILE A 70 -12.16 1.06 34.06
N TYR A 71 -11.08 1.76 33.74
CA TYR A 71 -10.32 1.57 32.49
C TYR A 71 -9.16 0.56 32.70
N SER A 72 -9.44 -0.59 33.30
CA SER A 72 -8.42 -1.60 33.61
C SER A 72 -8.34 -2.68 32.52
N TYR A 73 -7.27 -3.47 32.53
CA TYR A 73 -7.08 -4.61 31.62
C TYR A 73 -8.23 -5.63 31.58
N SER A 74 -9.06 -5.66 32.60
CA SER A 74 -10.20 -6.58 32.66
C SER A 74 -11.35 -6.18 31.76
N SER A 75 -11.43 -4.89 31.37
CA SER A 75 -12.52 -4.35 30.56
C SER A 75 -12.09 -3.96 29.15
N VAL A 76 -10.80 -3.72 28.93
CA VAL A 76 -10.25 -3.20 27.67
C VAL A 76 -8.98 -3.95 27.33
N GLY A 77 -8.89 -4.52 26.12
CA GLY A 77 -7.75 -5.33 25.68
C GLY A 77 -7.15 -4.85 24.35
N ALA A 78 -6.04 -5.46 23.97
CA ALA A 78 -5.43 -5.24 22.67
C ALA A 78 -6.42 -5.52 21.53
N GLY A 79 -6.41 -4.70 20.48
CA GLY A 79 -7.33 -4.80 19.35
C GLY A 79 -8.73 -4.25 19.60
N THR A 80 -9.04 -3.79 20.82
CA THR A 80 -10.30 -3.10 21.12
C THR A 80 -10.42 -1.82 20.30
N GLN A 81 -11.58 -1.60 19.69
CA GLN A 81 -11.82 -0.42 18.87
C GLN A 81 -12.07 0.81 19.74
N VAL A 82 -11.48 1.93 19.33
CA VAL A 82 -11.63 3.24 19.99
C VAL A 82 -11.99 4.29 18.95
N LYS A 83 -13.13 4.98 19.18
CA LYS A 83 -13.56 6.11 18.36
C LYS A 83 -13.17 7.41 19.02
N VAL A 84 -12.61 8.33 18.23
CA VAL A 84 -12.23 9.67 18.69
C VAL A 84 -12.95 10.72 17.87
N SER A 85 -13.68 11.58 18.56
CA SER A 85 -14.40 12.70 17.95
C SER A 85 -14.02 14.01 18.64
N PHE A 86 -14.14 15.10 17.90
CA PHE A 86 -13.86 16.46 18.39
C PHE A 86 -15.09 17.34 18.26
N SER A 87 -15.25 18.29 19.18
CA SER A 87 -16.21 19.38 19.08
C SER A 87 -15.65 20.66 19.67
N LEU A 88 -16.32 21.78 19.43
CA LEU A 88 -15.96 23.10 19.92
C LEU A 88 -17.11 23.69 20.77
N GLY A 89 -16.85 23.87 22.06
CA GLY A 89 -17.85 24.38 22.98
C GLY A 89 -19.07 23.47 23.14
N ASP A 90 -20.14 24.02 23.71
CA ASP A 90 -21.41 23.34 23.91
C ASP A 90 -22.34 23.52 22.71
N GLY A 91 -23.08 22.47 22.35
CA GLY A 91 -24.12 22.52 21.32
C GLY A 91 -23.65 22.39 19.85
N LEU A 92 -22.34 22.28 19.58
CA LEU A 92 -21.86 22.02 18.25
C LEU A 92 -21.74 20.49 17.97
N PRO A 93 -21.94 20.06 16.72
CA PRO A 93 -21.83 18.64 16.37
C PRO A 93 -20.45 18.10 16.64
N ASN A 94 -20.37 16.80 16.97
CA ASN A 94 -19.10 16.09 17.08
C ASN A 94 -18.62 15.70 15.68
N PHE A 95 -17.37 16.03 15.38
CA PHE A 95 -16.68 15.52 14.20
C PHE A 95 -15.94 14.23 14.54
N HIS A 96 -16.40 13.10 14.01
CA HIS A 96 -15.72 11.82 14.17
C HIS A 96 -14.45 11.81 13.33
N ARG A 97 -13.29 11.68 13.98
CA ARG A 97 -11.99 11.87 13.31
C ARG A 97 -11.18 10.62 13.17
N PHE A 98 -11.18 9.73 14.15
CA PHE A 98 -10.33 8.54 14.14
C PHE A 98 -11.09 7.30 14.60
N ASN A 99 -10.83 6.19 13.86
CA ASN A 99 -11.08 4.84 14.30
C ASN A 99 -9.73 4.21 14.63
N PHE A 100 -9.47 4.02 15.90
CA PHE A 100 -8.26 3.40 16.38
C PHE A 100 -8.53 2.00 16.95
N TYR A 101 -7.45 1.29 17.17
CA TYR A 101 -7.40 0.03 17.89
C TYR A 101 -6.34 0.16 18.98
N ILE A 102 -6.60 -0.42 20.15
CA ILE A 102 -5.62 -0.45 21.23
C ILE A 102 -4.46 -1.34 20.80
N ASP A 103 -3.23 -0.85 20.95
CA ASP A 103 -2.01 -1.57 20.60
C ASP A 103 -1.79 -2.76 21.55
N ASP A 104 -1.02 -3.77 21.15
CA ASP A 104 -0.82 -5.03 21.92
C ASP A 104 -0.28 -4.80 23.31
N ASN A 105 0.61 -3.82 23.47
CA ASN A 105 1.15 -3.39 24.78
C ASN A 105 0.67 -1.98 25.13
N GLY A 106 -0.49 -1.58 24.60
CA GLY A 106 -0.94 -0.21 24.62
C GLY A 106 -1.61 0.23 25.91
N ILE A 107 -1.85 -0.65 26.87
CA ILE A 107 -2.47 -0.27 28.15
C ILE A 107 -1.44 -0.37 29.26
N GLN A 108 -1.23 0.75 29.95
CA GLN A 108 -0.30 0.84 31.06
C GLN A 108 -1.00 1.44 32.29
N ASP A 109 -1.05 0.69 33.37
CA ASP A 109 -1.56 1.16 34.65
C ASP A 109 -0.44 1.89 35.41
N ILE A 110 -0.61 3.18 35.61
CA ILE A 110 0.39 4.06 36.22
C ILE A 110 -0.08 4.44 37.62
N ARG A 111 0.70 4.07 38.64
CA ARG A 111 0.44 4.47 40.01
C ARG A 111 1.25 5.72 40.37
N GLY A 112 0.57 6.81 40.59
CA GLY A 112 1.16 8.05 41.10
C GLY A 112 1.24 8.10 42.63
N ALA A 113 1.92 9.12 43.14
CA ALA A 113 1.95 9.39 44.57
C ALA A 113 0.53 9.66 45.14
N GLY A 114 0.25 9.20 46.36
CA GLY A 114 -1.00 9.53 47.05
C GLY A 114 -2.27 8.83 46.53
N ARG A 115 -2.18 7.55 46.15
CA ARG A 115 -3.31 6.73 45.63
C ARG A 115 -3.87 7.16 44.26
N LYS A 116 -3.22 8.06 43.55
CA LYS A 116 -3.62 8.42 42.19
C LYS A 116 -3.36 7.28 41.25
N ARG A 117 -4.35 6.92 40.43
CA ARG A 117 -4.25 5.92 39.37
C ARG A 117 -4.52 6.57 38.04
N TYR A 118 -3.67 6.28 37.11
CA TYR A 118 -3.81 6.73 35.72
C TYR A 118 -3.73 5.51 34.79
N VAL A 119 -4.33 5.63 33.64
CA VAL A 119 -4.17 4.65 32.56
C VAL A 119 -3.66 5.37 31.32
N SER A 120 -2.54 4.92 30.79
CA SER A 120 -2.08 5.30 29.45
C SER A 120 -2.54 4.25 28.45
N ILE A 121 -3.17 4.70 27.33
CA ILE A 121 -3.68 3.84 26.27
C ILE A 121 -3.03 4.24 24.97
N GLY A 122 -2.20 3.35 24.41
CA GLY A 122 -1.62 3.49 23.09
C GLY A 122 -2.60 3.05 22.00
N LEU A 123 -2.75 3.87 20.96
CA LEU A 123 -3.72 3.69 19.90
C LEU A 123 -3.02 3.62 18.54
N ARG A 124 -3.52 2.74 17.66
CA ARG A 124 -3.08 2.59 16.27
C ARG A 124 -4.28 2.53 15.35
N ASP A 125 -4.12 3.05 14.15
CA ASP A 125 -5.12 2.88 13.08
C ASP A 125 -5.06 1.46 12.49
N LEU A 126 -5.92 1.19 11.51
CA LEU A 126 -6.03 -0.10 10.84
C LEU A 126 -4.70 -0.54 10.19
N SER A 127 -3.84 0.40 9.79
CA SER A 127 -2.54 0.10 9.17
C SER A 127 -1.68 -0.81 10.05
N ALA A 128 -1.76 -0.68 11.37
CA ALA A 128 -1.03 -1.53 12.30
C ALA A 128 -1.50 -3.00 12.24
N LYS A 129 -2.82 -3.25 12.09
CA LYS A 129 -3.37 -4.58 11.88
C LYS A 129 -2.90 -5.15 10.53
N LEU A 130 -2.96 -4.36 9.47
CA LEU A 130 -2.51 -4.76 8.13
C LEU A 130 -1.00 -5.07 8.09
N LYS A 131 -0.20 -4.41 8.93
CA LYS A 131 1.23 -4.70 9.09
C LYS A 131 1.51 -6.04 9.80
N LYS A 132 0.58 -6.53 10.59
CA LYS A 132 0.70 -7.82 11.30
C LYS A 132 0.21 -8.99 10.46
N THR A 133 -0.63 -8.74 9.47
CA THR A 133 -1.12 -9.78 8.55
C THR A 133 -0.01 -10.12 7.56
N ASP A 134 0.62 -11.27 7.77
CA ASP A 134 1.75 -11.73 6.98
C ASP A 134 1.30 -12.81 6.00
N GLU A 135 1.17 -12.45 4.73
CA GLU A 135 0.81 -13.38 3.66
C GLU A 135 1.96 -14.33 3.26
N ALA A 136 3.19 -13.97 3.62
CA ALA A 136 4.35 -14.82 3.30
C ALA A 136 4.41 -16.10 4.13
N ARG A 137 3.60 -16.23 5.18
CA ARG A 137 3.61 -17.40 6.08
C ARG A 137 2.66 -18.51 5.66
N ASP A 138 1.69 -18.24 4.81
CA ASP A 138 0.83 -19.30 4.30
C ASP A 138 1.46 -20.00 3.09
N TRP A 139 2.29 -21.00 3.39
CA TRP A 139 2.99 -21.81 2.40
C TRP A 139 2.06 -22.73 1.60
N SER A 140 0.84 -22.94 2.06
CA SER A 140 -0.11 -23.88 1.47
C SER A 140 -0.77 -23.32 0.20
N SER A 141 -0.73 -22.01 0.00
CA SER A 141 -1.35 -21.35 -1.15
C SER A 141 -0.60 -20.06 -1.47
N PRO A 142 0.48 -20.08 -2.27
CA PRO A 142 1.11 -18.84 -2.69
C PRO A 142 0.07 -17.97 -3.38
N ALA A 143 -0.12 -16.76 -2.89
CA ALA A 143 -1.04 -15.81 -3.46
C ALA A 143 -0.48 -15.28 -4.78
N VAL A 144 -0.69 -16.06 -5.83
CA VAL A 144 -0.39 -15.70 -7.21
C VAL A 144 -1.69 -15.30 -7.88
N PHE A 145 -1.70 -14.13 -8.48
CA PHE A 145 -2.90 -13.57 -9.07
C PHE A 145 -2.59 -12.93 -10.42
N THR A 146 -3.56 -13.04 -11.31
CA THR A 146 -3.65 -12.21 -12.51
C THR A 146 -4.78 -11.21 -12.28
N TYR A 147 -4.49 -9.94 -12.44
CA TYR A 147 -5.49 -8.88 -12.26
C TYR A 147 -5.60 -8.02 -13.50
N SER A 148 -6.83 -7.74 -13.90
CA SER A 148 -7.12 -6.85 -15.04
C SER A 148 -7.07 -5.37 -14.67
N ALA A 149 -6.99 -5.04 -13.39
CA ALA A 149 -6.79 -3.69 -12.91
C ALA A 149 -5.99 -3.67 -11.59
N VAL A 150 -5.18 -2.65 -11.38
CA VAL A 150 -4.60 -2.37 -10.07
C VAL A 150 -5.70 -2.01 -9.08
N CYS A 151 -6.61 -1.14 -9.49
CA CYS A 151 -7.82 -0.85 -8.75
C CYS A 151 -9.00 -0.58 -9.68
N ASP A 152 -10.13 -1.22 -9.43
CA ASP A 152 -11.39 -0.94 -10.10
C ASP A 152 -12.54 -1.00 -9.09
N LYS A 153 -13.19 0.12 -8.90
CA LYS A 153 -14.31 0.28 -7.97
C LYS A 153 -15.59 -0.43 -8.47
N THR A 154 -15.72 -0.57 -9.79
CA THR A 154 -16.90 -1.19 -10.43
C THR A 154 -16.79 -2.69 -10.54
N GLN A 155 -15.56 -3.23 -10.57
CA GLN A 155 -15.25 -4.65 -10.67
C GLN A 155 -14.21 -5.06 -9.59
N PRO A 156 -14.62 -5.07 -8.31
CA PRO A 156 -13.70 -5.34 -7.20
C PRO A 156 -12.98 -6.70 -7.32
N GLU A 157 -13.64 -7.70 -7.90
CA GLU A 157 -13.10 -9.05 -8.11
C GLU A 157 -11.92 -9.09 -9.11
N LYS A 158 -11.82 -8.08 -9.96
CA LYS A 158 -10.73 -7.92 -10.93
C LYS A 158 -9.65 -6.95 -10.46
N SER A 159 -9.78 -6.42 -9.26
CA SER A 159 -8.92 -5.38 -8.67
C SER A 159 -7.92 -5.96 -7.70
N LEU A 160 -6.63 -5.72 -7.94
CA LEU A 160 -5.54 -6.17 -7.07
C LEU A 160 -5.66 -5.58 -5.65
N VAL A 161 -5.96 -4.29 -5.53
CA VAL A 161 -6.11 -3.63 -4.22
C VAL A 161 -7.21 -4.29 -3.39
N HIS A 162 -8.36 -4.62 -4.03
CA HIS A 162 -9.44 -5.34 -3.36
C HIS A 162 -9.02 -6.76 -2.96
N GLY A 163 -8.38 -7.51 -3.86
CA GLY A 163 -7.89 -8.85 -3.56
C GLY A 163 -6.91 -8.90 -2.40
N ILE A 164 -5.97 -7.94 -2.33
CA ILE A 164 -5.03 -7.81 -1.20
C ILE A 164 -5.78 -7.46 0.10
N ALA A 165 -6.69 -6.49 0.06
CA ALA A 165 -7.40 -6.02 1.24
C ALA A 165 -8.40 -7.06 1.80
N GLN A 166 -9.04 -7.85 0.93
CA GLN A 166 -9.91 -8.96 1.32
C GLN A 166 -9.19 -10.01 2.17
N ARG A 167 -7.90 -10.25 1.94
CA ARG A 167 -7.09 -11.15 2.77
C ARG A 167 -6.93 -10.66 4.21
N ALA A 168 -7.06 -9.36 4.44
CA ALA A 168 -7.13 -8.79 5.78
C ALA A 168 -8.56 -8.75 6.36
N GLY A 169 -9.53 -9.34 5.67
CA GLY A 169 -10.93 -9.37 6.06
C GLY A 169 -11.72 -8.10 5.76
N LEU A 170 -11.20 -7.23 4.86
CA LEU A 170 -11.93 -6.06 4.39
C LEU A 170 -12.86 -6.46 3.24
N SER A 171 -14.09 -5.97 3.28
CA SER A 171 -15.05 -6.12 2.17
C SER A 171 -14.80 -5.05 1.09
N ALA A 172 -15.35 -5.23 -0.10
CA ALA A 172 -15.28 -4.22 -1.16
C ALA A 172 -15.92 -2.88 -0.73
N ALA A 173 -16.93 -2.91 0.14
CA ALA A 173 -17.57 -1.72 0.66
C ALA A 173 -16.68 -0.89 1.61
N ASP A 174 -15.66 -1.53 2.19
CA ASP A 174 -14.70 -0.91 3.11
C ASP A 174 -13.58 -0.16 2.38
N ILE A 175 -13.51 -0.28 1.04
CA ILE A 175 -12.41 0.24 0.23
C ILE A 175 -12.94 1.35 -0.66
N ASP A 176 -12.32 2.51 -0.58
CA ASP A 176 -12.51 3.58 -1.55
C ASP A 176 -11.25 3.73 -2.40
N CYS A 177 -11.38 3.54 -3.72
CA CYS A 177 -10.23 3.58 -4.61
C CYS A 177 -10.52 4.31 -5.91
N SER A 178 -9.47 4.89 -6.48
CA SER A 178 -9.49 5.43 -7.86
C SER A 178 -9.35 4.29 -8.85
N THR A 179 -10.01 4.38 -10.00
CA THR A 179 -9.83 3.41 -11.08
C THR A 179 -8.45 3.54 -11.71
N ILE A 180 -7.69 2.43 -11.72
CA ILE A 180 -6.36 2.32 -12.34
C ILE A 180 -6.39 1.04 -13.20
N PRO A 181 -6.71 1.16 -14.51
CA PRO A 181 -6.97 0.03 -15.39
C PRO A 181 -5.67 -0.57 -15.95
N VAL A 182 -4.78 -1.00 -15.07
CA VAL A 182 -3.50 -1.61 -15.42
C VAL A 182 -3.55 -3.10 -15.20
N THR A 183 -3.42 -3.87 -16.26
CA THR A 183 -3.33 -5.33 -16.17
C THR A 183 -1.98 -5.75 -15.60
N LEU A 184 -2.00 -6.54 -14.54
CA LEU A 184 -0.82 -7.15 -13.96
C LEU A 184 -0.92 -8.66 -14.19
N PRO A 185 -0.14 -9.20 -15.14
CA PRO A 185 -0.24 -10.61 -15.54
C PRO A 185 0.19 -11.58 -14.45
N TYR A 186 0.98 -11.09 -13.49
CA TYR A 186 1.47 -11.89 -12.38
C TYR A 186 1.72 -11.02 -11.16
N VAL A 187 1.13 -11.39 -10.03
CA VAL A 187 1.39 -10.77 -8.73
C VAL A 187 1.61 -11.86 -7.70
N ARG A 188 2.73 -11.81 -7.01
CA ARG A 188 3.02 -12.66 -5.85
C ARG A 188 3.23 -11.79 -4.63
N LEU A 189 2.35 -11.94 -3.65
CA LEU A 189 2.49 -11.26 -2.37
C LEU A 189 3.63 -11.91 -1.57
N ARG A 190 4.54 -11.12 -1.02
CA ARG A 190 5.72 -11.57 -0.29
C ARG A 190 5.87 -10.93 1.09
N ARG A 191 5.10 -9.90 1.35
CA ARG A 191 5.17 -9.06 2.55
C ARG A 191 3.81 -8.98 3.22
N ASN A 192 3.76 -8.28 4.35
CA ASN A 192 2.48 -7.97 4.96
C ASN A 192 1.61 -7.08 4.06
N ILE A 193 0.30 -7.13 4.30
CA ILE A 193 -0.71 -6.45 3.48
C ILE A 193 -0.42 -4.96 3.33
N TRP A 194 -0.05 -4.26 4.42
CA TRP A 194 0.26 -2.83 4.36
C TRP A 194 1.45 -2.52 3.47
N SER A 195 2.49 -3.34 3.53
CA SER A 195 3.70 -3.15 2.71
C SER A 195 3.42 -3.38 1.22
N GLU A 196 2.55 -4.34 0.88
CA GLU A 196 2.15 -4.56 -0.51
C GLU A 196 1.30 -3.40 -1.05
N LEU A 197 0.29 -2.97 -0.30
CA LEU A 197 -0.52 -1.80 -0.66
C LEU A 197 0.33 -0.52 -0.76
N SER A 198 1.29 -0.31 0.15
CA SER A 198 2.19 0.84 0.11
C SER A 198 3.11 0.81 -1.11
N SER A 199 3.56 -0.37 -1.52
CA SER A 199 4.39 -0.52 -2.73
C SER A 199 3.60 -0.23 -4.00
N LEU A 200 2.35 -0.68 -4.07
CA LEU A 200 1.41 -0.31 -5.14
C LEU A 200 1.14 1.20 -5.14
N ALA A 201 0.86 1.77 -3.98
CA ALA A 201 0.63 3.21 -3.85
C ALA A 201 1.84 4.02 -4.34
N THR A 202 3.06 3.56 -4.04
CA THR A 202 4.29 4.18 -4.51
C THR A 202 4.43 4.06 -6.03
N ALA A 203 4.22 2.86 -6.59
CA ALA A 203 4.38 2.61 -8.02
C ALA A 203 3.37 3.39 -8.87
N TYR A 204 2.14 3.53 -8.40
CA TYR A 204 1.04 4.22 -9.10
C TYR A 204 0.74 5.62 -8.56
N ARG A 205 1.61 6.18 -7.72
CA ARG A 205 1.46 7.50 -7.10
C ARG A 205 0.10 7.72 -6.45
N CYS A 206 -0.33 6.72 -5.73
CA CYS A 206 -1.57 6.78 -4.97
C CYS A 206 -1.32 7.24 -3.55
N HIS A 207 -2.34 7.85 -2.97
CA HIS A 207 -2.43 8.09 -1.55
C HIS A 207 -3.09 6.87 -0.90
N LEU A 208 -2.42 6.30 0.09
CA LEU A 208 -2.92 5.18 0.87
C LEU A 208 -3.10 5.62 2.31
N GLU A 209 -4.30 5.49 2.84
CA GLU A 209 -4.61 5.81 4.23
C GLU A 209 -5.78 4.98 4.79
N CYS A 210 -5.91 4.97 6.11
CA CYS A 210 -7.02 4.36 6.83
C CYS A 210 -7.84 5.47 7.53
N PRO A 211 -8.71 6.21 6.80
CA PRO A 211 -9.52 7.27 7.37
C PRO A 211 -10.70 6.73 8.17
N THR A 212 -11.51 7.64 8.70
CA THR A 212 -12.64 7.30 9.54
C THR A 212 -13.85 6.77 8.79
N GLU A 213 -14.14 7.36 7.63
CA GLU A 213 -15.36 7.08 6.87
C GLU A 213 -15.28 5.76 6.09
N LYS A 214 -14.09 5.43 5.63
CA LYS A 214 -13.77 4.17 4.94
C LYS A 214 -12.55 3.54 5.60
N PRO A 215 -12.58 2.24 5.89
CA PRO A 215 -11.44 1.56 6.49
C PRO A 215 -10.15 1.70 5.69
N LEU A 216 -10.25 1.73 4.35
CA LEU A 216 -9.10 1.87 3.45
C LEU A 216 -9.41 2.81 2.30
N VAL A 217 -8.53 3.78 2.05
CA VAL A 217 -8.56 4.64 0.87
C VAL A 217 -7.28 4.44 0.07
N PHE A 218 -7.43 4.17 -1.22
CA PHE A 218 -6.36 4.05 -2.21
C PHE A 218 -6.69 4.97 -3.38
N ALA A 219 -6.32 6.22 -3.26
CA ALA A 219 -6.71 7.27 -4.21
C ALA A 219 -5.53 7.76 -5.03
N HIS A 220 -5.72 7.88 -6.34
CA HIS A 220 -4.73 8.48 -7.22
C HIS A 220 -4.44 9.93 -6.81
N SER A 221 -3.16 10.25 -6.70
CA SER A 221 -2.68 11.60 -6.41
C SER A 221 -1.96 12.13 -7.64
N PRO A 222 -2.65 12.82 -8.54
CA PRO A 222 -2.02 13.33 -9.75
C PRO A 222 -0.87 14.27 -9.38
N TYR A 223 0.19 14.19 -10.17
CA TYR A 223 1.29 15.13 -10.05
C TYR A 223 0.80 16.53 -10.44
N GLN A 224 1.09 17.49 -9.60
CA GLN A 224 0.75 18.86 -9.86
C GLN A 224 1.99 19.58 -10.36
N THR A 225 2.01 19.89 -11.65
CA THR A 225 3.11 20.61 -12.32
C THR A 225 2.93 22.12 -12.23
N GLU A 226 1.70 22.58 -12.04
CA GLU A 226 1.37 24.00 -11.99
C GLU A 226 1.30 24.51 -10.55
N PRO A 227 1.64 25.77 -10.31
CA PRO A 227 1.43 26.42 -9.03
C PRO A 227 -0.04 26.36 -8.63
N LEU A 228 -0.28 26.26 -7.33
CA LEU A 228 -1.62 26.16 -6.78
C LEU A 228 -2.36 27.50 -6.88
N THR A 229 -3.60 27.45 -7.27
CA THR A 229 -4.53 28.56 -7.12
C THR A 229 -5.03 28.67 -5.68
N ASP A 230 -5.48 29.85 -5.23
CA ASP A 230 -5.96 30.07 -3.87
C ASP A 230 -7.11 29.12 -3.46
N ASN A 231 -7.95 28.71 -4.41
CA ASN A 231 -9.05 27.77 -4.17
C ASN A 231 -8.59 26.32 -3.92
N GLU A 232 -7.34 25.98 -4.18
CA GLU A 232 -6.80 24.63 -3.99
C GLU A 232 -6.19 24.43 -2.62
N TYR A 233 -5.92 25.51 -1.87
CA TYR A 233 -5.47 25.40 -0.49
C TYR A 233 -6.62 24.97 0.41
N SER A 234 -6.33 24.05 1.29
CA SER A 234 -7.29 23.58 2.31
C SER A 234 -7.46 24.57 3.45
N HIS A 235 -6.43 25.36 3.72
CA HIS A 235 -6.41 26.34 4.77
C HIS A 235 -5.31 27.36 4.53
N THR A 236 -5.58 28.64 4.89
CA THR A 236 -4.57 29.69 4.90
C THR A 236 -4.35 30.12 6.33
N PHE A 237 -3.10 29.99 6.79
CA PHE A 237 -2.66 30.52 8.08
C PHE A 237 -2.22 31.96 7.93
N THR A 238 -2.65 32.80 8.83
CA THR A 238 -2.11 34.16 8.98
C THR A 238 -1.03 34.21 10.05
N GLY A 239 -0.21 35.26 10.07
CA GLY A 239 0.81 35.41 11.10
C GLY A 239 0.25 35.42 12.54
N GLN A 240 -1.01 35.83 12.73
CA GLN A 240 -1.69 35.79 14.04
C GLN A 240 -2.10 34.37 14.46
N ASP A 241 -2.27 33.46 13.53
CA ASP A 241 -2.68 32.09 13.80
C ASP A 241 -1.53 31.23 14.32
N ILE A 242 -0.29 31.63 14.07
CA ILE A 242 0.90 30.84 14.28
C ILE A 242 1.70 31.40 15.45
N PHE A 243 1.87 30.61 16.51
CA PHE A 243 2.76 31.01 17.61
C PHE A 243 4.17 30.39 17.51
N TYR A 244 4.39 29.44 16.58
CA TYR A 244 5.69 28.87 16.30
C TYR A 244 5.81 28.52 14.82
N LEU A 245 6.88 29.00 14.19
CA LEU A 245 7.25 28.68 12.83
C LEU A 245 8.75 28.37 12.78
N ARG A 246 9.10 27.24 12.16
CA ARG A 246 10.47 26.84 11.93
C ARG A 246 10.62 26.38 10.49
N LYS A 247 11.60 26.92 9.79
CA LYS A 247 12.03 26.45 8.46
C LYS A 247 13.34 25.70 8.61
N THR A 248 13.42 24.52 8.03
CA THR A 248 14.62 23.67 8.07
C THR A 248 14.93 23.22 6.65
N ALA A 249 16.11 23.57 6.16
CA ALA A 249 16.59 22.99 4.91
C ALA A 249 16.90 21.51 5.12
N ARG A 250 16.41 20.66 4.23
CA ARG A 250 16.66 19.22 4.26
C ARG A 250 17.56 18.81 3.11
N ALA A 251 18.83 19.12 3.22
CA ALA A 251 19.85 18.72 2.24
C ALA A 251 19.87 17.20 2.00
N GLU A 252 19.51 16.41 3.02
CA GLU A 252 19.38 14.95 2.88
C GLU A 252 18.27 14.49 1.94
N MET A 253 17.30 15.34 1.63
CA MET A 253 16.24 15.04 0.67
C MET A 253 16.57 15.43 -0.76
N TYR A 254 17.57 16.29 -0.96
CA TYR A 254 18.02 16.70 -2.29
C TYR A 254 18.60 15.52 -3.06
N ARG A 255 18.17 15.35 -4.30
CA ARG A 255 18.72 14.36 -5.23
C ARG A 255 18.70 14.97 -6.64
N ASN A 256 19.80 14.84 -7.33
CA ASN A 256 19.93 15.29 -8.74
C ASN A 256 20.07 14.11 -9.72
N SER A 257 19.87 12.91 -9.22
CA SER A 257 19.92 11.69 -9.99
C SER A 257 19.02 10.65 -9.35
N VAL A 258 18.19 9.99 -10.14
CA VAL A 258 17.27 8.93 -9.70
C VAL A 258 17.52 7.69 -10.54
N ARG A 259 17.73 6.56 -9.88
CA ARG A 259 17.81 5.24 -10.49
C ARG A 259 16.78 4.31 -9.88
N LEU A 260 15.87 3.85 -10.71
CA LEU A 260 14.92 2.80 -10.37
C LEU A 260 15.40 1.46 -10.91
N LYS A 261 15.39 0.42 -10.07
CA LYS A 261 15.60 -0.98 -10.47
C LYS A 261 14.35 -1.78 -10.14
N PHE A 262 13.93 -2.64 -11.04
CA PHE A 262 12.75 -3.48 -10.84
C PHE A 262 12.80 -4.73 -11.71
N ASN A 263 12.00 -5.73 -11.33
CA ASN A 263 11.74 -6.89 -12.14
C ASN A 263 10.30 -6.80 -12.64
N MET A 264 10.13 -7.02 -13.94
CA MET A 264 8.83 -6.90 -14.58
C MET A 264 8.35 -8.27 -15.07
N PRO A 265 7.15 -8.72 -14.70
CA PRO A 265 6.54 -9.89 -15.30
C PRO A 265 6.12 -9.56 -16.75
N VAL A 266 6.57 -10.36 -17.68
CA VAL A 266 6.26 -10.23 -19.11
C VAL A 266 5.50 -11.47 -19.54
N SER A 267 4.32 -11.29 -20.12
CA SER A 267 3.55 -12.36 -20.75
C SER A 267 4.05 -12.52 -22.19
N LEU A 268 4.37 -13.74 -22.56
CA LEU A 268 4.74 -14.10 -23.91
C LEU A 268 3.53 -14.74 -24.63
N ASP A 269 3.60 -14.88 -25.95
CA ASP A 269 2.59 -15.58 -26.72
C ASP A 269 2.52 -17.05 -26.34
N LYS A 270 1.35 -17.69 -26.57
CA LYS A 270 1.19 -19.14 -26.33
C LYS A 270 2.22 -19.91 -27.15
N GLN A 271 3.02 -20.72 -26.47
CA GLN A 271 4.13 -21.47 -27.05
C GLN A 271 4.38 -22.76 -26.25
N GLU A 272 5.26 -23.57 -26.74
CA GLU A 272 5.74 -24.74 -26.02
C GLU A 272 6.51 -24.29 -24.76
N ILE A 273 6.07 -24.76 -23.61
CA ILE A 273 6.63 -24.41 -22.30
C ILE A 273 7.38 -25.58 -21.66
N TRP A 274 7.13 -26.77 -22.13
CA TRP A 274 7.86 -27.97 -21.72
C TRP A 274 7.85 -29.01 -22.83
N ARG A 275 8.97 -29.72 -22.97
CA ARG A 275 9.15 -30.82 -23.90
C ARG A 275 9.92 -31.94 -23.22
N TYR A 276 9.52 -33.14 -23.55
CA TYR A 276 10.21 -34.37 -23.21
C TYR A 276 10.55 -35.12 -24.50
N ASP A 277 11.84 -35.37 -24.71
CA ASP A 277 12.35 -35.98 -25.94
C ASP A 277 13.00 -37.35 -25.69
N GLU A 278 13.02 -37.83 -24.44
CA GLU A 278 13.60 -39.12 -24.07
C GLU A 278 12.51 -40.14 -23.74
N PRO A 279 12.66 -41.42 -24.09
CA PRO A 279 11.68 -42.44 -23.72
C PRO A 279 11.55 -42.51 -22.18
N PRO A 280 10.34 -42.44 -21.66
CA PRO A 280 10.13 -42.54 -20.21
C PRO A 280 10.45 -43.92 -19.69
N VAL A 281 11.01 -43.96 -18.47
CA VAL A 281 11.19 -45.21 -17.74
C VAL A 281 9.90 -45.47 -16.99
N PHE A 282 9.17 -46.51 -17.41
CA PHE A 282 7.96 -46.93 -16.68
C PHE A 282 8.35 -47.84 -15.51
N TYR A 283 7.71 -47.60 -14.37
CA TYR A 283 7.85 -48.40 -13.16
C TYR A 283 6.54 -49.09 -12.89
N ASP A 284 6.61 -50.38 -12.56
CA ASP A 284 5.47 -51.14 -12.08
C ASP A 284 5.17 -50.66 -10.64
N GLU A 285 4.14 -49.83 -10.46
CA GLU A 285 3.71 -49.34 -9.14
C GLU A 285 3.10 -50.47 -8.30
N PHE A 286 2.83 -51.65 -8.84
CA PHE A 286 2.19 -52.75 -8.15
C PHE A 286 3.15 -53.83 -7.64
N LEU A 287 4.42 -53.77 -7.95
CA LEU A 287 5.43 -54.62 -7.33
C LEU A 287 5.80 -54.11 -5.95
N GLN A 288 4.83 -53.95 -5.06
CA GLN A 288 5.10 -54.02 -3.63
C GLN A 288 5.33 -55.49 -3.25
N PRO A 289 6.41 -55.83 -2.51
CA PRO A 289 6.85 -57.20 -2.31
C PRO A 289 5.97 -58.01 -1.32
N HIS A 290 4.72 -57.72 -1.18
CA HIS A 290 3.86 -58.39 -0.22
C HIS A 290 2.61 -58.88 -0.90
N TYR A 291 2.73 -59.98 -1.60
CA TYR A 291 1.76 -61.11 -1.62
C TYR A 291 1.94 -61.90 -2.93
N PRO A 292 2.03 -63.18 -2.85
CA PRO A 292 1.99 -64.03 -4.00
C PRO A 292 0.53 -64.19 -4.45
N PHE A 293 -0.02 -63.24 -5.22
CA PHE A 293 -1.29 -63.45 -5.90
C PHE A 293 -1.09 -64.34 -7.12
N LYS A 294 -1.70 -65.48 -7.07
CA LYS A 294 -1.73 -66.53 -8.10
C LYS A 294 -2.67 -66.23 -9.27
N TYR A 295 -2.92 -64.98 -9.57
CA TYR A 295 -3.69 -64.64 -10.78
C TYR A 295 -2.82 -63.77 -11.66
N PRO A 296 -2.61 -64.14 -12.92
CA PRO A 296 -2.01 -63.20 -13.86
C PRO A 296 -2.97 -62.01 -13.95
N LEU A 297 -2.57 -60.87 -13.41
CA LEU A 297 -3.18 -59.61 -13.77
C LEU A 297 -2.97 -59.50 -15.29
N GLU A 298 -4.07 -59.51 -16.04
CA GLU A 298 -4.01 -59.52 -17.52
C GLU A 298 -3.38 -58.23 -18.11
N ARG A 299 -3.04 -57.25 -17.25
CA ARG A 299 -2.29 -56.07 -17.62
C ARG A 299 -1.50 -55.55 -16.43
N GLU A 300 -0.19 -55.59 -16.52
CA GLU A 300 0.68 -54.80 -15.68
C GLU A 300 0.58 -53.34 -16.15
N ILE A 301 0.09 -52.46 -15.27
CA ILE A 301 -0.01 -51.02 -15.57
C ILE A 301 1.31 -50.38 -15.15
N GLU A 302 2.18 -50.17 -16.13
CA GLU A 302 3.38 -49.38 -15.92
C GLU A 302 3.05 -47.90 -15.94
N ALA A 303 3.52 -47.14 -14.96
CA ALA A 303 3.37 -45.70 -14.89
C ALA A 303 4.71 -45.00 -14.68
N SER A 304 4.90 -43.89 -15.32
CA SER A 304 6.04 -43.01 -15.11
C SER A 304 5.60 -41.63 -14.72
N LYS A 305 6.26 -41.06 -13.70
CA LYS A 305 5.89 -39.79 -13.08
C LYS A 305 6.95 -38.74 -13.32
N TYR A 306 6.52 -37.59 -13.81
CA TYR A 306 7.37 -36.43 -14.12
C TYR A 306 6.88 -35.17 -13.46
N GLU A 307 7.82 -34.39 -12.96
CA GLU A 307 7.62 -33.00 -12.63
C GLU A 307 8.11 -32.14 -13.82
N ALA A 308 7.17 -31.72 -14.67
CA ALA A 308 7.46 -30.89 -15.83
C ALA A 308 7.64 -29.42 -15.40
N LYS A 309 8.88 -28.98 -15.22
CA LYS A 309 9.22 -27.58 -14.93
C LYS A 309 9.26 -26.78 -16.22
N TYR A 310 8.43 -25.73 -16.28
CA TYR A 310 8.29 -24.94 -17.48
C TYR A 310 9.49 -24.04 -17.74
N LYS A 311 9.97 -24.06 -18.98
CA LYS A 311 11.05 -23.22 -19.48
C LYS A 311 10.73 -22.75 -20.89
N VAL A 312 11.17 -21.54 -21.22
CA VAL A 312 11.02 -20.96 -22.55
C VAL A 312 12.33 -20.29 -22.97
N LYS A 313 12.53 -20.13 -24.29
CA LYS A 313 13.57 -19.26 -24.82
C LYS A 313 12.98 -17.89 -25.07
N ASP A 314 13.64 -16.83 -24.55
CA ASP A 314 13.28 -15.46 -24.86
C ASP A 314 13.65 -15.07 -26.31
N THR A 315 13.33 -13.84 -26.68
CA THR A 315 13.61 -13.28 -27.99
C THR A 315 15.12 -13.31 -28.34
N ASP A 316 15.98 -13.33 -27.35
CA ASP A 316 17.45 -13.42 -27.50
C ASP A 316 17.94 -14.86 -27.53
N GLY A 317 17.03 -15.84 -27.50
CA GLY A 317 17.34 -17.28 -27.50
C GLY A 317 17.83 -17.79 -26.14
N LYS A 318 17.77 -16.99 -25.08
CA LYS A 318 18.21 -17.37 -23.74
C LYS A 318 17.11 -18.13 -23.01
N GLU A 319 17.45 -19.27 -22.44
CA GLU A 319 16.53 -20.08 -21.66
C GLU A 319 16.12 -19.33 -20.36
N ARG A 320 14.82 -19.25 -20.13
CA ARG A 320 14.22 -18.62 -18.96
C ARG A 320 13.26 -19.58 -18.27
N ASN A 321 13.26 -19.55 -16.93
CA ASN A 321 12.26 -20.26 -16.16
C ASN A 321 10.94 -19.49 -16.23
N VAL A 322 9.88 -20.22 -16.48
CA VAL A 322 8.51 -19.71 -16.40
C VAL A 322 8.12 -19.59 -14.92
N ILE A 323 7.67 -18.41 -14.50
CA ILE A 323 7.24 -18.16 -13.12
C ILE A 323 5.75 -18.43 -12.92
N PHE A 324 5.00 -18.39 -14.01
CA PHE A 324 3.58 -18.63 -14.09
C PHE A 324 3.25 -18.92 -15.54
N ALA A 325 2.33 -19.82 -15.80
CA ALA A 325 1.79 -20.02 -17.15
C ALA A 325 0.27 -19.92 -17.10
N ASP A 326 -0.27 -19.20 -18.06
CA ASP A 326 -1.69 -19.05 -18.31
C ASP A 326 -2.04 -19.80 -19.60
N GLU A 327 -3.32 -20.08 -19.81
CA GLU A 327 -3.76 -20.82 -21.01
C GLU A 327 -2.97 -22.12 -21.24
N ILE A 328 -2.61 -22.83 -20.15
CA ILE A 328 -1.93 -24.12 -20.23
C ILE A 328 -2.87 -25.14 -20.88
N ASP A 329 -2.33 -26.02 -21.73
CA ASP A 329 -3.08 -27.12 -22.33
C ASP A 329 -3.85 -27.90 -21.27
N THR A 330 -5.08 -28.26 -21.59
CA THR A 330 -5.87 -29.23 -20.79
C THR A 330 -5.20 -30.60 -20.84
N GLN A 331 -5.65 -31.52 -19.96
CA GLN A 331 -5.16 -32.90 -20.02
C GLN A 331 -5.38 -33.53 -21.39
N GLU A 332 -6.55 -33.34 -21.98
CA GLU A 332 -6.89 -33.85 -23.31
C GLU A 332 -5.99 -33.26 -24.41
N GLU A 333 -5.72 -31.94 -24.38
CA GLU A 333 -4.81 -31.30 -25.33
C GLU A 333 -3.37 -31.82 -25.19
N ALA A 334 -2.93 -32.06 -23.93
CA ALA A 334 -1.61 -32.59 -23.67
C ALA A 334 -1.47 -34.06 -24.13
N GLU A 335 -2.51 -34.88 -23.91
CA GLU A 335 -2.56 -36.27 -24.43
C GLU A 335 -2.51 -36.30 -25.94
N ASN A 336 -3.22 -35.39 -26.62
CA ASN A 336 -3.17 -35.31 -28.10
C ASN A 336 -1.83 -34.86 -28.68
N ARG A 337 -0.90 -34.39 -27.84
CA ARG A 337 0.46 -34.02 -28.23
C ARG A 337 1.52 -35.08 -27.92
N LEU A 338 1.10 -36.26 -27.42
CA LEU A 338 2.01 -37.40 -27.26
C LEU A 338 2.36 -37.95 -28.63
N ASP A 339 3.65 -38.10 -28.88
CA ASP A 339 4.14 -38.87 -30.04
C ASP A 339 4.59 -40.25 -29.54
N TYR A 340 3.91 -41.29 -30.02
CA TYR A 340 4.10 -42.65 -29.56
C TYR A 340 3.91 -43.66 -30.72
N ASP A 341 4.52 -44.82 -30.61
CA ASP A 341 4.43 -45.88 -31.57
C ASP A 341 3.67 -47.09 -31.02
N GLY A 342 2.53 -47.40 -31.64
CA GLY A 342 1.80 -48.65 -31.50
C GLY A 342 1.16 -48.94 -30.14
N GLY A 343 1.31 -48.09 -29.13
CA GLY A 343 0.76 -48.26 -27.81
C GLY A 343 -0.38 -47.32 -27.52
N ALA A 344 -1.11 -47.52 -26.43
CA ALA A 344 -2.04 -46.55 -25.86
C ALA A 344 -1.41 -45.96 -24.58
N PHE A 345 -1.43 -44.63 -24.50
CA PHE A 345 -0.87 -43.87 -23.39
C PHE A 345 -1.87 -42.79 -22.96
N SER A 346 -1.92 -42.51 -21.68
CA SER A 346 -2.70 -41.43 -21.13
C SER A 346 -2.03 -40.75 -19.95
N TYR A 347 -2.39 -39.51 -19.67
CA TYR A 347 -2.07 -38.87 -18.41
C TYR A 347 -3.07 -39.35 -17.33
N SER A 348 -2.58 -40.01 -16.31
CA SER A 348 -3.41 -40.41 -15.15
C SER A 348 -3.53 -39.31 -14.11
N HIS A 349 -2.60 -38.37 -14.10
CA HIS A 349 -2.63 -37.21 -13.24
C HIS A 349 -1.96 -36.03 -13.95
N TYR A 350 -2.72 -34.93 -14.09
CA TYR A 350 -2.26 -33.69 -14.72
C TYR A 350 -2.80 -32.53 -13.90
N ASP A 351 -1.98 -31.96 -13.03
CA ASP A 351 -2.35 -30.89 -12.14
C ASP A 351 -1.78 -29.55 -12.60
N THR A 352 -2.63 -28.72 -13.21
CA THR A 352 -2.28 -27.35 -13.61
C THR A 352 -2.98 -26.31 -12.73
N THR A 353 -3.82 -26.72 -11.80
CA THR A 353 -4.62 -25.80 -11.00
C THR A 353 -3.85 -25.24 -9.80
N THR A 354 -2.93 -26.02 -9.26
CA THR A 354 -2.14 -25.65 -8.07
C THR A 354 -0.72 -25.25 -8.40
N HIS A 355 -0.20 -25.59 -9.60
CA HIS A 355 1.18 -25.38 -10.00
C HIS A 355 1.30 -24.68 -11.35
N HIS A 356 1.17 -23.37 -11.34
CA HIS A 356 1.28 -22.55 -12.56
C HIS A 356 2.71 -22.43 -13.13
N ASP A 357 3.72 -22.91 -12.43
CA ASP A 357 5.13 -22.95 -12.86
C ASP A 357 5.57 -24.35 -13.28
N ARG A 358 4.71 -25.36 -13.16
CA ARG A 358 4.98 -26.77 -13.44
C ARG A 358 3.70 -27.60 -13.55
N ALA A 359 3.80 -28.76 -14.18
CA ALA A 359 2.77 -29.80 -14.10
C ALA A 359 3.33 -31.08 -13.47
N ILE A 360 2.47 -31.86 -12.83
CA ILE A 360 2.78 -33.22 -12.41
C ILE A 360 2.08 -34.15 -13.41
N LEU A 361 2.88 -34.89 -14.17
CA LEU A 361 2.41 -35.80 -15.19
C LEU A 361 2.64 -37.22 -14.73
N THR A 362 1.60 -38.04 -14.76
CA THR A 362 1.74 -39.50 -14.62
C THR A 362 1.31 -40.11 -15.91
N LEU A 363 2.29 -40.62 -16.67
CA LEU A 363 2.06 -41.31 -17.90
C LEU A 363 1.78 -42.79 -17.62
N ARG A 364 0.66 -43.27 -18.15
CA ARG A 364 0.26 -44.66 -18.04
C ARG A 364 0.38 -45.33 -19.40
N LYS A 365 1.11 -46.43 -19.44
CA LYS A 365 1.23 -47.27 -20.63
C LYS A 365 0.13 -48.34 -20.58
N GLU A 366 -0.67 -48.42 -21.62
CA GLU A 366 -1.78 -49.40 -21.71
C GLU A 366 -1.43 -50.61 -22.56
N ASN A 367 -0.50 -50.49 -23.50
CA ASN A 367 -0.04 -51.54 -24.38
C ASN A 367 1.48 -51.42 -24.65
N ASP A 368 2.08 -52.41 -25.33
CA ASP A 368 3.45 -52.34 -25.78
C ASP A 368 3.60 -51.22 -26.83
N GLY A 369 4.45 -50.28 -26.55
CA GLY A 369 4.77 -49.16 -27.41
C GLY A 369 5.67 -48.19 -26.66
N ASP A 370 6.32 -47.29 -27.36
CA ASP A 370 7.25 -46.32 -26.81
C ASP A 370 6.71 -44.89 -27.01
N ILE A 371 6.90 -44.04 -26.01
CA ILE A 371 6.67 -42.61 -26.14
C ILE A 371 7.96 -41.97 -26.59
N TYR A 372 7.92 -41.29 -27.75
CA TYR A 372 9.07 -40.57 -28.28
C TYR A 372 9.12 -39.13 -27.88
N GLN A 373 7.95 -38.50 -27.71
CA GLN A 373 7.86 -37.09 -27.40
C GLN A 373 6.57 -36.74 -26.68
N ALA A 374 6.67 -35.83 -25.72
CA ALA A 374 5.54 -35.16 -25.09
C ALA A 374 5.83 -33.66 -25.00
N ALA A 375 4.82 -32.82 -25.25
CA ALA A 375 4.96 -31.38 -25.17
C ALA A 375 3.74 -30.74 -24.50
N ILE A 376 3.97 -29.69 -23.71
CA ILE A 376 2.94 -28.88 -23.10
C ILE A 376 3.08 -27.45 -23.62
N PHE A 377 1.99 -26.88 -24.08
CA PHE A 377 1.88 -25.52 -24.53
C PHE A 377 1.14 -24.68 -23.51
N GLY A 378 1.45 -23.42 -23.44
CA GLY A 378 0.78 -22.44 -22.57
C GLY A 378 1.27 -21.04 -22.89
N ARG A 379 0.69 -20.05 -22.25
CA ARG A 379 1.10 -18.65 -22.30
C ARG A 379 2.04 -18.39 -21.12
N PRO A 380 3.36 -18.40 -21.32
CA PRO A 380 4.30 -18.28 -20.23
C PRO A 380 4.45 -16.82 -19.78
N ILE A 381 4.62 -16.63 -18.48
CA ILE A 381 5.02 -15.37 -17.87
C ILE A 381 6.42 -15.55 -17.31
N VAL A 382 7.34 -14.72 -17.78
CA VAL A 382 8.74 -14.71 -17.36
C VAL A 382 9.07 -13.40 -16.66
N LEU A 383 10.08 -13.40 -15.79
CA LEU A 383 10.60 -12.17 -15.21
C LEU A 383 11.67 -11.57 -16.11
N ASP A 384 11.43 -10.36 -16.59
CA ASP A 384 12.48 -9.51 -17.11
C ASP A 384 13.25 -8.93 -15.91
N LEU A 385 14.41 -9.52 -15.67
CA LEU A 385 15.21 -9.26 -14.47
C LEU A 385 16.10 -8.05 -14.66
N ASN A 386 16.21 -7.24 -13.60
CA ASN A 386 17.12 -6.11 -13.52
C ASN A 386 16.84 -4.98 -14.52
N ARG A 387 15.59 -4.79 -14.90
CA ARG A 387 15.24 -3.56 -15.61
C ARG A 387 15.63 -2.36 -14.77
N SER A 388 16.13 -1.33 -15.41
CA SER A 388 16.49 -0.10 -14.73
C SER A 388 16.15 1.12 -15.59
N CYS A 389 15.58 2.12 -14.94
CA CYS A 389 15.41 3.44 -15.50
C CYS A 389 16.28 4.43 -14.72
N PHE A 390 16.93 5.33 -15.42
CA PHE A 390 17.87 6.27 -14.82
C PHE A 390 17.67 7.64 -15.44
N LEU A 391 17.54 8.66 -14.60
CA LEU A 391 17.48 10.04 -15.01
C LEU A 391 18.36 10.90 -14.09
N ARG A 392 19.01 11.91 -14.65
CA ARG A 392 19.82 12.89 -13.92
C ARG A 392 19.60 14.29 -14.48
N ASP A 393 19.72 15.29 -13.63
CA ASP A 393 19.87 16.67 -14.03
C ASP A 393 21.36 16.96 -14.23
N SER A 394 21.75 17.19 -15.48
CA SER A 394 23.16 17.36 -15.85
C SER A 394 23.74 18.67 -15.31
N GLU A 395 22.96 19.74 -15.22
CA GLU A 395 23.43 21.03 -14.70
C GLU A 395 23.68 20.93 -13.20
N ALA A 396 22.73 20.39 -12.45
CA ALA A 396 22.87 20.18 -11.02
C ALA A 396 23.98 19.18 -10.68
N VAL A 397 24.20 18.14 -11.50
CA VAL A 397 25.32 17.21 -11.33
C VAL A 397 26.67 17.90 -11.56
N ASN A 398 26.77 18.75 -12.58
CA ASN A 398 27.99 19.53 -12.83
C ASN A 398 28.33 20.52 -11.71
N GLN A 399 27.28 21.09 -11.09
CA GLN A 399 27.45 22.09 -10.03
C GLN A 399 27.78 21.47 -8.65
N PHE A 400 27.09 20.36 -8.31
CA PHE A 400 27.12 19.80 -6.94
C PHE A 400 27.67 18.37 -6.85
N GLY A 401 28.09 17.79 -7.98
CA GLY A 401 28.39 16.37 -8.04
C GLY A 401 27.13 15.49 -8.04
N THR A 402 27.30 14.18 -8.19
CA THR A 402 26.16 13.24 -8.24
C THR A 402 25.64 12.94 -6.83
N VAL A 403 24.40 13.29 -6.55
CA VAL A 403 23.65 12.90 -5.35
C VAL A 403 22.51 11.99 -5.77
N ALA A 404 22.76 10.68 -5.73
CA ALA A 404 21.84 9.69 -6.30
C ALA A 404 20.78 9.20 -5.31
N LEU A 405 19.56 8.99 -5.82
CA LEU A 405 18.53 8.15 -5.21
C LEU A 405 18.49 6.83 -5.95
N ASN A 406 18.78 5.74 -5.25
CA ASN A 406 18.62 4.38 -5.79
C ASN A 406 17.41 3.73 -5.15
N VAL A 407 16.44 3.34 -5.97
CA VAL A 407 15.20 2.68 -5.52
C VAL A 407 15.11 1.32 -6.18
N THR A 408 14.73 0.33 -5.40
CA THR A 408 14.27 -0.96 -5.91
C THR A 408 12.77 -1.03 -5.71
N GLY A 409 12.02 -1.21 -6.78
CA GLY A 409 10.57 -1.17 -6.78
C GLY A 409 9.94 -2.48 -7.22
N SER A 410 8.66 -2.64 -6.86
CA SER A 410 7.77 -3.71 -7.32
C SER A 410 6.58 -3.09 -8.04
N TYR A 411 5.86 -3.89 -8.83
CA TYR A 411 4.62 -3.48 -9.51
C TYR A 411 4.78 -2.44 -10.62
N PHE A 412 5.98 -2.22 -11.12
CA PHE A 412 6.20 -1.42 -12.32
C PHE A 412 5.86 -2.22 -13.57
N SER A 413 5.32 -1.56 -14.58
CA SER A 413 4.84 -2.15 -15.83
C SER A 413 5.13 -1.23 -17.01
N ASP A 414 5.00 -1.77 -18.22
CA ASP A 414 5.07 -0.98 -19.47
C ASP A 414 3.78 -0.20 -19.76
N TYR A 415 2.82 -0.16 -18.80
CA TYR A 415 1.62 0.65 -18.94
C TYR A 415 1.99 2.12 -19.17
N GLU A 416 1.43 2.69 -20.23
CA GLU A 416 1.73 4.07 -20.60
C GLU A 416 0.87 5.07 -19.82
N ILE A 417 1.53 6.05 -19.23
CA ILE A 417 0.93 7.23 -18.64
C ILE A 417 1.42 8.43 -19.44
N ASP A 418 0.50 9.15 -20.08
CA ASP A 418 0.81 10.31 -20.91
C ASP A 418 1.85 9.99 -22.03
N GLY A 419 1.75 8.80 -22.63
CA GLY A 419 2.64 8.35 -23.70
C GLY A 419 4.04 7.91 -23.25
N LYS A 420 4.24 7.67 -21.97
CA LYS A 420 5.48 7.14 -21.41
C LYS A 420 5.21 5.92 -20.54
N PRO A 421 6.11 4.91 -20.52
CA PRO A 421 6.00 3.82 -19.58
C PRO A 421 5.94 4.32 -18.14
N GLN A 422 5.09 3.71 -17.32
CA GLN A 422 4.84 4.09 -15.93
C GLN A 422 6.14 4.27 -15.10
N TYR A 423 7.13 3.42 -15.30
CA TYR A 423 8.40 3.51 -14.59
C TYR A 423 9.24 4.71 -15.01
N GLU A 424 9.16 5.15 -16.27
CA GLU A 424 9.82 6.37 -16.74
C GLU A 424 9.15 7.62 -16.17
N ASP A 425 7.81 7.68 -16.25
CA ASP A 425 7.04 8.75 -15.64
C ASP A 425 7.33 8.87 -14.15
N TRP A 426 7.42 7.73 -13.44
CA TRP A 426 7.78 7.72 -12.02
C TRP A 426 9.15 8.33 -11.75
N VAL A 427 10.19 7.95 -12.55
CA VAL A 427 11.56 8.49 -12.38
C VAL A 427 11.63 9.98 -12.68
N ILE A 428 10.94 10.45 -13.72
CA ILE A 428 10.87 11.88 -14.08
C ILE A 428 10.29 12.69 -12.92
N ARG A 429 9.15 12.24 -12.39
CA ARG A 429 8.46 12.94 -11.30
C ARG A 429 9.24 12.89 -9.99
N GLU A 430 9.85 11.77 -9.68
CA GLU A 430 10.67 11.63 -8.47
C GLU A 430 11.90 12.55 -8.52
N LEU A 431 12.54 12.69 -9.70
CA LEU A 431 13.64 13.64 -9.88
C LEU A 431 13.15 15.09 -9.71
N ALA A 432 12.05 15.45 -10.36
CA ALA A 432 11.48 16.80 -10.28
C ALA A 432 11.09 17.19 -8.84
N GLU A 433 10.58 16.25 -8.05
CA GLU A 433 10.26 16.51 -6.65
C GLU A 433 11.50 16.68 -5.76
N ARG A 434 12.60 16.03 -6.10
CA ARG A 434 13.80 16.00 -5.24
C ARG A 434 14.90 16.95 -5.62
N ILE A 435 14.92 17.40 -6.87
CA ILE A 435 15.92 18.37 -7.31
C ILE A 435 15.68 19.74 -6.69
N GLN A 436 14.44 20.07 -6.38
CA GLN A 436 14.10 21.26 -5.63
C GLN A 436 14.56 21.10 -4.19
N ASN A 437 15.41 22.02 -3.72
CA ASN A 437 15.88 22.02 -2.33
C ASN A 437 14.77 22.50 -1.39
N LYS A 438 13.72 21.64 -1.27
CA LYS A 438 12.51 21.96 -0.50
C LYS A 438 12.84 22.02 0.99
N ARG A 439 12.37 23.07 1.63
CA ARG A 439 12.46 23.23 3.09
C ARG A 439 11.33 22.44 3.76
N GLU A 440 11.60 21.97 4.95
CA GLU A 440 10.55 21.54 5.86
C GLU A 440 10.11 22.73 6.70
N ILE A 441 8.82 22.98 6.72
CA ILE A 441 8.20 24.02 7.51
C ILE A 441 7.45 23.36 8.64
N THR A 442 7.76 23.71 9.88
CA THR A 442 7.00 23.29 11.07
C THR A 442 6.25 24.49 11.61
N ILE A 443 4.93 24.35 11.74
CA ILE A 443 4.06 25.37 12.36
C ILE A 443 3.32 24.79 13.56
N LYS A 444 3.06 25.62 14.57
CA LYS A 444 2.16 25.32 15.67
C LYS A 444 1.15 26.44 15.82
N THR A 445 -0.10 26.04 16.04
CA THR A 445 -1.24 26.93 16.19
C THR A 445 -2.17 26.46 17.31
N HIS A 446 -2.90 27.38 17.90
CA HIS A 446 -4.00 27.09 18.84
C HIS A 446 -5.32 26.82 18.11
N LYS A 447 -5.38 27.03 16.78
CA LYS A 447 -6.57 26.68 16.01
C LYS A 447 -6.81 25.18 16.07
N ALA A 448 -8.04 24.79 16.29
CA ALA A 448 -8.47 23.41 16.44
C ALA A 448 -8.69 22.72 15.09
N LEU A 449 -7.62 22.57 14.30
CA LEU A 449 -7.67 22.00 12.95
C LEU A 449 -7.68 20.46 12.99
N PHE A 450 -8.59 19.87 13.76
CA PHE A 450 -8.71 18.43 13.93
C PHE A 450 -9.15 17.70 12.64
N HIS A 451 -9.72 18.42 11.68
CA HIS A 451 -10.08 17.91 10.35
C HIS A 451 -8.95 17.93 9.33
N ALA A 452 -7.75 18.38 9.72
CA ALA A 452 -6.58 18.39 8.86
C ALA A 452 -6.18 16.97 8.39
N ARG A 453 -5.63 16.86 7.17
CA ARG A 453 -5.28 15.61 6.51
C ARG A 453 -3.86 15.67 5.97
N VAL A 454 -3.12 14.56 6.07
CA VAL A 454 -1.82 14.40 5.39
C VAL A 454 -2.03 14.47 3.89
N GLY A 455 -1.13 15.12 3.17
CA GLY A 455 -1.24 15.36 1.74
C GLY A 455 -2.07 16.59 1.36
N ALA A 456 -2.75 17.24 2.32
CA ALA A 456 -3.45 18.49 2.07
C ALA A 456 -2.46 19.66 1.93
N LYS A 457 -2.82 20.64 1.11
CA LYS A 457 -2.02 21.82 0.82
C LYS A 457 -2.51 23.00 1.62
N VAL A 458 -1.58 23.75 2.18
CA VAL A 458 -1.85 24.91 3.02
C VAL A 458 -0.96 26.08 2.61
N LYS A 459 -1.51 27.29 2.81
CA LYS A 459 -0.82 28.56 2.60
C LYS A 459 -0.51 29.19 3.93
N ILE A 460 0.60 29.90 4.03
CA ILE A 460 0.99 30.69 5.22
C ILE A 460 1.23 32.10 4.72
N ALA A 461 0.34 33.01 5.07
CA ALA A 461 0.41 34.41 4.73
C ALA A 461 0.95 35.20 5.93
N MET A 462 2.18 35.69 5.82
CA MET A 462 2.81 36.59 6.77
C MET A 462 2.96 37.97 6.16
N SER A 463 3.20 39.00 6.97
CA SER A 463 3.33 40.38 6.51
C SER A 463 4.38 40.58 5.41
N ASN A 464 5.43 39.79 5.41
CA ASN A 464 6.58 39.96 4.51
C ASN A 464 6.88 38.73 3.65
N GLU A 465 6.13 37.67 3.77
CA GLU A 465 6.43 36.41 3.08
C GLU A 465 5.18 35.54 2.96
N GLU A 466 4.98 34.99 1.76
CA GLU A 466 4.00 33.93 1.54
C GLU A 466 4.71 32.60 1.35
N LEU A 467 4.23 31.59 2.04
CA LEU A 467 4.72 30.22 1.94
C LEU A 467 3.57 29.28 1.64
N ALA A 468 3.84 28.25 0.89
CA ALA A 468 2.90 27.16 0.71
C ALA A 468 3.58 25.83 1.01
N GLY A 469 2.79 24.83 1.37
CA GLY A 469 3.34 23.50 1.60
C GLY A 469 2.28 22.42 1.69
N THR A 470 2.76 21.19 1.48
CA THR A 470 1.95 19.98 1.65
C THR A 470 2.18 19.38 3.02
N ILE A 471 1.12 19.06 3.74
CA ILE A 471 1.20 18.45 5.07
C ILE A 471 1.75 17.01 4.94
N ASN A 472 2.91 16.77 5.53
CA ASN A 472 3.51 15.43 5.64
C ASN A 472 3.23 14.76 6.98
N ALA A 473 3.05 15.56 8.02
CA ALA A 473 2.67 15.08 9.32
C ALA A 473 1.87 16.15 10.07
N PHE A 474 0.98 15.70 10.92
CA PHE A 474 0.31 16.56 11.88
C PHE A 474 0.28 15.93 13.25
N SER A 475 0.18 16.75 14.28
CA SER A 475 -0.21 16.29 15.61
C SER A 475 -1.26 17.21 16.24
N LEU A 476 -2.18 16.58 16.96
CA LEU A 476 -3.27 17.23 17.68
C LEU A 476 -3.09 16.89 19.15
N ARG A 477 -2.96 17.89 20.00
CA ARG A 477 -2.73 17.70 21.44
C ARG A 477 -3.79 18.41 22.25
N TYR A 478 -4.57 17.62 22.95
CA TYR A 478 -5.49 18.06 24.00
C TYR A 478 -4.87 17.83 25.36
N ARG A 479 -4.96 18.80 26.25
CA ARG A 479 -4.66 18.67 27.67
C ARG A 479 -5.76 19.35 28.46
N LYS A 480 -6.19 18.68 29.51
CA LYS A 480 -7.16 19.25 30.44
C LYS A 480 -6.65 20.60 30.94
N ASP A 481 -7.54 21.59 30.95
CA ASP A 481 -7.27 22.96 31.42
C ASP A 481 -6.12 23.69 30.66
N LYS A 482 -5.78 23.26 29.46
CA LYS A 482 -4.79 23.95 28.60
C LYS A 482 -5.32 24.17 27.20
N ALA A 483 -4.73 25.13 26.49
CA ALA A 483 -5.06 25.37 25.10
C ALA A 483 -4.77 24.14 24.24
N PHE A 484 -5.64 23.89 23.28
CA PHE A 484 -5.42 22.90 22.25
C PHE A 484 -4.26 23.32 21.32
N ILE A 485 -3.45 22.37 20.90
CA ILE A 485 -2.32 22.65 20.01
C ILE A 485 -2.41 21.72 18.78
N SER A 486 -2.47 22.35 17.61
CA SER A 486 -2.26 21.68 16.33
C SER A 486 -0.85 21.99 15.85
N THR A 487 -0.11 20.95 15.47
CA THR A 487 1.24 21.07 14.87
C THR A 487 1.22 20.45 13.50
N PHE A 488 1.80 21.13 12.51
CA PHE A 488 1.93 20.63 11.16
C PHE A 488 3.37 20.66 10.71
N ARG A 489 3.80 19.58 10.04
CA ARG A 489 5.05 19.56 9.28
C ARG A 489 4.71 19.52 7.80
N LEU A 490 5.24 20.48 7.09
CA LEU A 490 4.95 20.69 5.67
C LEU A 490 6.23 20.51 4.87
N THR A 491 6.11 19.94 3.67
CA THR A 491 7.12 20.15 2.63
C THR A 491 6.75 21.40 1.86
N GLU A 492 7.69 22.33 1.74
CA GLU A 492 7.49 23.57 1.00
C GLU A 492 7.09 23.27 -0.45
N ALA A 493 6.15 24.05 -0.96
CA ALA A 493 5.73 24.07 -2.35
C ALA A 493 5.99 25.48 -2.91
N GLU A 494 6.16 25.58 -4.23
CA GLU A 494 6.29 26.88 -4.89
C GLU A 494 4.97 27.65 -4.79
N VAL A 495 5.09 28.93 -4.48
CA VAL A 495 3.99 29.90 -4.49
C VAL A 495 4.04 30.64 -5.83
N ASN A 496 2.91 30.80 -6.51
CA ASN A 496 2.86 31.59 -7.73
C ASN A 496 2.94 33.08 -7.38
N ASN A 497 4.10 33.70 -7.62
CA ASN A 497 4.33 35.12 -7.38
C ASN A 497 4.07 35.97 -8.64
N GLU A 498 3.17 35.55 -9.53
CA GLU A 498 2.90 36.32 -10.76
C GLU A 498 2.47 37.77 -10.52
N GLU A 499 1.84 38.08 -9.38
CA GLU A 499 1.45 39.46 -9.04
C GLU A 499 2.63 40.37 -8.65
N GLN A 500 3.76 39.83 -8.17
CA GLN A 500 4.91 40.66 -7.82
C GLN A 500 5.76 41.08 -9.02
N ASN A 501 5.72 40.32 -10.13
CA ASN A 501 6.45 40.69 -11.34
C ASN A 501 5.74 41.76 -12.18
N GLN A 502 4.42 41.95 -12.03
CA GLN A 502 3.69 43.02 -12.73
C GLN A 502 3.90 44.39 -12.07
N GLN A 503 4.24 44.47 -10.79
CA GLN A 503 4.55 45.74 -10.12
C GLN A 503 6.02 46.19 -10.30
N ALA A 504 6.92 45.26 -10.61
CA ALA A 504 8.31 45.61 -10.86
C ALA A 504 8.64 46.03 -12.28
N GLY A 505 7.72 45.79 -13.24
CA GLY A 505 7.88 46.13 -14.66
C GLY A 505 7.26 47.48 -15.07
N GLY A 506 6.63 48.20 -14.13
CA GLY A 506 5.84 49.39 -14.43
C GLY A 506 6.54 50.77 -14.24
N ASN A 507 7.83 50.83 -13.95
CA ASN A 507 8.51 52.13 -13.72
C ASN A 507 9.82 52.30 -14.52
N ASN A 508 9.77 52.08 -15.81
CA ASN A 508 10.84 52.57 -16.69
C ASN A 508 10.22 53.05 -18.01
N ASP A 509 9.45 54.12 -17.96
CA ASP A 509 9.21 55.00 -19.10
C ASP A 509 8.76 56.38 -18.56
N GLU A 510 9.76 57.24 -18.19
CA GLU A 510 9.71 58.68 -18.28
C GLU A 510 11.15 59.22 -18.46
#